data_5f48ad71f34c1d8c1d75389747e82e96
#
_entry.id   5f48ad71f34c1d8c1d75389747e82e96
#
_cell.length_a   1.000
_cell.length_b   1.000
_cell.length_c   1.000
_cell.angle_alpha   90.00
_cell.angle_beta   90.00
_cell.angle_gamma   90.00
#
_symmetry.space_group_name_H-M   'P 1'
#
loop_
_entity.id
_entity.type
_entity.pdbx_description
1 polymer ?
#
loop_
_entity_poly.entity_id
_entity_poly.type
_entity_poly.pdbx_seq_one_letter_code
_entity_poly.pdbx_strand_id
1 'polypeptide(L)'
;MKVYEILYKVYLLEDISLKEVQREIFRIIDITLGKSEDTLRLHNKNDFKNYCFNSFYPIEKDGVYKEGNIYTITILTIYKSLMTYFNKNLPFAYTTRIRGLKTQLKVLPKKKIRKIYSITPVIIKNDQGYWRGIMEKEEYMKRIKENLIKKYNGFFKTEINEEFEIFKSFEFKNNKPISNNYKGKSLLGDKISIEIEDNVQAQDIIYMSLGTGVGEMNARGLGFMGYRWE
;
A
#
# COMPACT_ATOMS: atom_id res chain seq x y z
N MET A 1 -4.18 1.74 18.34
CA MET A 1 -4.01 0.99 17.08
C MET A 1 -2.55 0.63 16.88
N LYS A 2 -2.26 -0.52 16.26
CA LYS A 2 -0.90 -0.97 15.89
C LYS A 2 -0.82 -1.20 14.40
N VAL A 3 0.32 -0.91 13.79
CA VAL A 3 0.64 -1.28 12.41
C VAL A 3 1.56 -2.50 12.46
N TYR A 4 1.16 -3.56 11.80
CA TYR A 4 1.88 -4.82 11.71
C TYR A 4 2.62 -4.91 10.39
N GLU A 5 3.89 -5.27 10.44
CA GLU A 5 4.76 -5.49 9.28
C GLU A 5 5.03 -6.98 9.13
N ILE A 6 4.81 -7.48 7.93
CA ILE A 6 5.10 -8.85 7.52
C ILE A 6 6.17 -8.78 6.44
N LEU A 7 7.39 -9.20 6.76
CA LEU A 7 8.45 -9.41 5.78
C LEU A 7 8.29 -10.81 5.20
N TYR A 8 7.80 -10.87 3.97
CA TYR A 8 7.50 -12.12 3.27
C TYR A 8 8.58 -12.43 2.26
N LYS A 9 9.34 -13.52 2.49
CA LYS A 9 10.35 -14.03 1.55
C LYS A 9 9.70 -14.97 0.55
N VAL A 10 10.03 -14.74 -0.71
CA VAL A 10 9.54 -15.52 -1.84
C VAL A 10 10.70 -15.95 -2.75
N TYR A 11 10.55 -17.10 -3.39
CA TYR A 11 11.44 -17.62 -4.42
C TYR A 11 10.77 -17.47 -5.77
N LEU A 12 11.48 -16.98 -6.78
CA LEU A 12 10.95 -16.86 -8.13
C LEU A 12 11.20 -18.13 -8.94
N LEU A 13 10.15 -18.61 -9.60
CA LEU A 13 10.14 -19.77 -10.48
C LEU A 13 10.30 -19.38 -11.96
N GLU A 14 10.21 -18.09 -12.26
CA GLU A 14 10.39 -17.49 -13.58
C GLU A 14 10.86 -16.03 -13.41
N ASP A 15 11.49 -15.47 -14.43
CA ASP A 15 11.80 -14.04 -14.51
C ASP A 15 10.52 -13.21 -14.46
N ILE A 16 10.52 -12.12 -13.68
CA ILE A 16 9.40 -11.20 -13.54
C ILE A 16 9.88 -9.78 -13.85
N SER A 17 9.31 -9.16 -14.88
CA SER A 17 9.62 -7.77 -15.21
C SER A 17 9.03 -6.80 -14.17
N LEU A 18 9.67 -5.65 -13.97
CA LEU A 18 9.21 -4.60 -13.06
C LEU A 18 7.73 -4.18 -13.29
N LYS A 19 7.28 -4.24 -14.55
CA LYS A 19 5.89 -3.91 -14.93
C LYS A 19 4.86 -4.93 -14.43
N GLU A 20 5.30 -6.17 -14.15
CA GLU A 20 4.44 -7.27 -13.74
C GLU A 20 4.44 -7.51 -12.23
N VAL A 21 5.46 -7.02 -11.52
CA VAL A 21 5.69 -7.31 -10.10
C VAL A 21 4.44 -7.12 -9.25
N GLN A 22 3.77 -5.97 -9.34
CA GLN A 22 2.60 -5.69 -8.51
C GLN A 22 1.45 -6.67 -8.77
N ARG A 23 1.27 -7.06 -10.03
CA ARG A 23 0.26 -8.05 -10.42
C ARG A 23 0.57 -9.43 -9.85
N GLU A 24 1.82 -9.88 -9.95
CA GLU A 24 2.22 -11.19 -9.47
C GLU A 24 2.21 -11.28 -7.93
N ILE A 25 2.64 -10.22 -7.23
CA ILE A 25 2.54 -10.14 -5.76
C ILE A 25 1.05 -10.13 -5.35
N PHE A 26 0.22 -9.32 -6.01
CA PHE A 26 -1.21 -9.33 -5.74
C PHE A 26 -1.79 -10.74 -5.93
N ARG A 27 -1.44 -11.45 -7.00
CA ARG A 27 -1.95 -12.78 -7.31
C ARG A 27 -1.68 -13.79 -6.20
N ILE A 28 -0.46 -13.84 -5.65
CA ILE A 28 -0.14 -14.77 -4.56
C ILE A 28 -0.85 -14.40 -3.25
N ILE A 29 -1.02 -13.10 -2.96
CA ILE A 29 -1.81 -12.63 -1.82
C ILE A 29 -3.29 -12.99 -2.00
N ASP A 30 -3.85 -12.75 -3.17
CA ASP A 30 -5.24 -13.00 -3.53
C ASP A 30 -5.61 -14.49 -3.40
N ILE A 31 -4.79 -15.37 -3.97
CA ILE A 31 -4.94 -16.83 -3.84
C ILE A 31 -4.86 -17.25 -2.36
N THR A 32 -4.00 -16.60 -1.57
CA THR A 32 -3.90 -16.89 -0.14
C THR A 32 -5.17 -16.47 0.59
N LEU A 33 -5.71 -15.29 0.31
CA LEU A 33 -6.95 -14.79 0.90
C LEU A 33 -8.17 -15.63 0.49
N GLY A 34 -8.16 -16.21 -0.70
CA GLY A 34 -9.23 -17.08 -1.22
C GLY A 34 -9.36 -18.44 -0.52
N LYS A 35 -8.41 -18.82 0.34
CA LYS A 35 -8.41 -20.13 1.01
C LYS A 35 -9.38 -20.26 2.21
N SER A 36 -9.99 -19.18 2.68
CA SER A 36 -10.87 -19.16 3.82
C SER A 36 -12.11 -18.31 3.54
N GLU A 37 -13.28 -18.79 3.95
CA GLU A 37 -14.55 -18.05 3.78
C GLU A 37 -14.52 -16.68 4.46
N ASP A 38 -13.94 -16.57 5.65
CA ASP A 38 -13.85 -15.31 6.40
C ASP A 38 -12.98 -14.27 5.65
N THR A 39 -11.86 -14.70 5.08
CA THR A 39 -11.00 -13.82 4.30
C THR A 39 -11.59 -13.53 2.91
N LEU A 40 -12.35 -14.48 2.34
CA LEU A 40 -13.12 -14.27 1.11
C LEU A 40 -14.22 -13.21 1.32
N ARG A 41 -14.92 -13.23 2.46
CA ARG A 41 -15.90 -12.20 2.82
C ARG A 41 -15.25 -10.82 2.97
N LEU A 42 -14.07 -10.74 3.61
CA LEU A 42 -13.29 -9.49 3.68
C LEU A 42 -12.84 -9.03 2.29
N HIS A 43 -12.50 -9.97 1.41
CA HIS A 43 -12.08 -9.67 0.04
C HIS A 43 -13.25 -9.16 -0.83
N ASN A 44 -14.44 -9.69 -0.67
CA ASN A 44 -15.62 -9.37 -1.49
C ASN A 44 -16.38 -8.11 -1.03
N LYS A 45 -16.18 -7.66 0.21
CA LYS A 45 -16.77 -6.39 0.67
C LYS A 45 -16.16 -5.22 -0.09
N ASN A 46 -17.01 -4.27 -0.48
CA ASN A 46 -16.57 -3.02 -1.11
C ASN A 46 -16.03 -2.00 -0.10
N ASP A 47 -15.25 -2.47 0.87
CA ASP A 47 -14.64 -1.71 1.96
C ASP A 47 -13.12 -1.60 1.77
N PHE A 48 -12.50 -0.68 2.50
CA PHE A 48 -11.05 -0.60 2.59
C PHE A 48 -10.47 -1.91 3.14
N LYS A 49 -9.53 -2.50 2.41
CA LYS A 49 -8.93 -3.80 2.77
C LYS A 49 -7.95 -3.71 3.94
N ASN A 50 -7.57 -2.48 4.31
CA ASN A 50 -6.69 -2.17 5.44
C ASN A 50 -5.37 -2.95 5.46
N TYR A 51 -4.83 -3.22 4.27
CA TYR A 51 -3.47 -3.66 4.05
C TYR A 51 -2.90 -3.03 2.77
N CYS A 52 -1.60 -2.93 2.72
CA CYS A 52 -0.84 -2.53 1.53
C CYS A 52 0.45 -3.33 1.44
N PHE A 53 1.09 -3.33 0.29
CA PHE A 53 2.36 -4.00 0.09
C PHE A 53 3.26 -3.23 -0.90
N ASN A 54 4.57 -3.44 -0.76
CA ASN A 54 5.57 -2.86 -1.67
C ASN A 54 5.88 -3.79 -2.86
N SER A 55 6.95 -3.46 -3.58
CA SER A 55 7.55 -4.29 -4.62
C SER A 55 8.53 -5.33 -4.03
N PHE A 56 9.14 -6.16 -4.87
CA PHE A 56 10.25 -7.02 -4.48
C PHE A 56 11.48 -6.20 -4.03
N TYR A 57 12.18 -6.73 -3.04
CA TYR A 57 13.45 -6.20 -2.56
C TYR A 57 14.48 -7.36 -2.44
N PRO A 58 15.76 -7.18 -2.86
CA PRO A 58 16.34 -5.99 -3.45
C PRO A 58 15.77 -5.64 -4.83
N ILE A 59 15.94 -4.36 -5.23
CA ILE A 59 15.50 -3.88 -6.55
C ILE A 59 16.56 -4.25 -7.58
N GLU A 60 16.13 -4.88 -8.68
CA GLU A 60 17.01 -5.20 -9.80
C GLU A 60 17.21 -3.98 -10.70
N LYS A 61 18.47 -3.67 -11.02
CA LYS A 61 18.83 -2.48 -11.81
C LYS A 61 18.39 -2.56 -13.26
N ASP A 62 18.34 -3.75 -13.83
CA ASP A 62 17.88 -4.03 -15.19
C ASP A 62 16.36 -4.10 -15.34
N GLY A 63 15.63 -3.97 -14.21
CA GLY A 63 14.17 -4.03 -14.20
C GLY A 63 13.60 -5.42 -14.37
N VAL A 64 14.40 -6.48 -14.22
CA VAL A 64 13.96 -7.89 -14.31
C VAL A 64 14.41 -8.67 -13.09
N TYR A 65 13.46 -9.10 -12.28
CA TYR A 65 13.69 -9.98 -11.14
C TYR A 65 13.88 -11.41 -11.63
N LYS A 66 14.96 -12.05 -11.19
CA LYS A 66 15.47 -13.29 -11.80
C LYS A 66 14.88 -14.55 -11.18
N GLU A 67 14.58 -15.52 -12.02
CA GLU A 67 14.35 -16.92 -11.65
C GLU A 67 15.48 -17.43 -10.74
N GLY A 68 15.13 -18.30 -9.78
CA GLY A 68 16.10 -18.86 -8.85
C GLY A 68 16.49 -17.96 -7.69
N ASN A 69 16.12 -16.67 -7.69
CA ASN A 69 16.45 -15.72 -6.64
C ASN A 69 15.35 -15.60 -5.60
N ILE A 70 15.77 -15.14 -4.40
CA ILE A 70 14.88 -14.88 -3.27
C ILE A 70 14.72 -13.37 -3.10
N TYR A 71 13.46 -12.92 -3.03
CA TYR A 71 13.11 -11.54 -2.77
C TYR A 71 12.25 -11.42 -1.54
N THR A 72 12.20 -10.21 -0.99
CA THR A 72 11.35 -9.87 0.16
C THR A 72 10.26 -8.91 -0.27
N ILE A 73 9.03 -9.21 0.11
CA ILE A 73 7.87 -8.33 -0.01
C ILE A 73 7.55 -7.83 1.40
N THR A 74 7.36 -6.53 1.57
CA THR A 74 6.84 -5.97 2.82
C THR A 74 5.35 -5.78 2.68
N ILE A 75 4.57 -6.42 3.56
CA ILE A 75 3.12 -6.25 3.66
C ILE A 75 2.84 -5.57 4.99
N LEU A 76 2.05 -4.50 4.97
CA LEU A 76 1.63 -3.79 6.17
C LEU A 76 0.12 -3.89 6.32
N THR A 77 -0.36 -3.99 7.57
CA THR A 77 -1.78 -4.01 7.91
C THR A 77 -2.02 -3.47 9.32
N ILE A 78 -3.23 -3.00 9.57
CA ILE A 78 -3.69 -2.58 10.90
C ILE A 78 -4.53 -3.67 11.60
N TYR A 79 -4.87 -4.75 10.90
CA TYR A 79 -5.63 -5.87 11.47
C TYR A 79 -4.72 -6.99 11.97
N LYS A 80 -4.76 -7.25 13.29
CA LYS A 80 -4.03 -8.37 13.90
C LYS A 80 -4.47 -9.72 13.32
N SER A 81 -5.75 -9.89 13.06
CA SER A 81 -6.30 -11.11 12.45
C SER A 81 -5.72 -11.38 11.08
N LEU A 82 -5.63 -10.34 10.23
CA LEU A 82 -5.06 -10.46 8.90
C LEU A 82 -3.55 -10.73 8.95
N MET A 83 -2.82 -10.07 9.85
CA MET A 83 -1.41 -10.35 10.09
C MET A 83 -1.18 -11.82 10.49
N THR A 84 -1.98 -12.33 11.44
CA THR A 84 -1.89 -13.73 11.87
C THR A 84 -2.22 -14.70 10.73
N TYR A 85 -3.24 -14.39 9.94
CA TYR A 85 -3.62 -15.17 8.77
C TYR A 85 -2.51 -15.22 7.70
N PHE A 86 -1.93 -14.08 7.35
CA PHE A 86 -0.82 -13.99 6.42
C PHE A 86 0.41 -14.75 6.91
N ASN A 87 0.76 -14.59 8.19
CA ASN A 87 1.89 -15.30 8.78
C ASN A 87 1.75 -16.83 8.69
N LYS A 88 0.54 -17.34 8.87
CA LYS A 88 0.25 -18.79 8.80
C LYS A 88 0.24 -19.32 7.37
N ASN A 89 -0.28 -18.56 6.40
CA ASN A 89 -0.63 -19.11 5.09
C ASN A 89 0.33 -18.72 3.95
N LEU A 90 0.93 -17.51 4.00
CA LEU A 90 1.85 -17.05 2.95
C LEU A 90 3.08 -17.95 2.75
N PRO A 91 3.71 -18.54 3.79
CA PRO A 91 4.83 -19.44 3.58
C PRO A 91 4.53 -20.65 2.70
N PHE A 92 3.26 -21.07 2.64
CA PHE A 92 2.78 -22.22 1.85
C PHE A 92 2.05 -21.81 0.57
N ALA A 93 2.03 -20.53 0.27
CA ALA A 93 1.40 -20.04 -0.96
C ALA A 93 2.33 -20.21 -2.15
N TYR A 94 1.74 -20.52 -3.31
CA TYR A 94 2.48 -20.55 -4.55
C TYR A 94 1.58 -20.19 -5.74
N THR A 95 2.23 -19.71 -6.79
CA THR A 95 1.68 -19.50 -8.13
C THR A 95 2.60 -20.18 -9.14
N THR A 96 2.31 -20.11 -10.42
CA THR A 96 3.22 -20.58 -11.47
C THR A 96 4.59 -19.89 -11.44
N ARG A 97 4.66 -18.65 -10.91
CA ARG A 97 5.87 -17.79 -10.95
C ARG A 97 6.52 -17.53 -9.60
N ILE A 98 5.79 -17.70 -8.51
CA ILE A 98 6.26 -17.34 -7.16
C ILE A 98 5.93 -18.45 -6.18
N ARG A 99 6.92 -18.83 -5.37
CA ARG A 99 6.78 -19.74 -4.23
C ARG A 99 7.06 -18.99 -2.93
N GLY A 100 6.13 -19.05 -1.98
CA GLY A 100 6.32 -18.57 -0.62
C GLY A 100 7.36 -19.41 0.13
N LEU A 101 8.15 -18.73 0.99
CA LEU A 101 9.15 -19.39 1.82
C LEU A 101 8.88 -19.22 3.30
N LYS A 102 8.99 -17.98 3.79
CA LYS A 102 8.78 -17.66 5.20
C LYS A 102 8.32 -16.22 5.38
N THR A 103 7.73 -15.97 6.55
CA THR A 103 7.37 -14.64 7.01
C THR A 103 8.14 -14.29 8.29
N GLN A 104 8.38 -13.01 8.49
CA GLN A 104 8.88 -12.45 9.75
C GLN A 104 7.97 -11.29 10.14
N LEU A 105 7.53 -11.29 11.39
CA LEU A 105 6.60 -10.28 11.90
C LEU A 105 7.33 -9.21 12.70
N LYS A 106 6.88 -7.97 12.53
CA LYS A 106 7.26 -6.85 13.37
C LYS A 106 6.03 -5.98 13.65
N VAL A 107 6.11 -5.17 14.68
CA VAL A 107 5.16 -4.08 14.94
C VAL A 107 5.92 -2.78 14.74
N LEU A 108 5.40 -1.90 13.90
CA LEU A 108 6.01 -0.59 13.73
C LEU A 108 5.84 0.21 15.01
N PRO A 109 6.92 0.83 15.53
CA PRO A 109 6.80 1.70 16.71
C PRO A 109 5.91 2.90 16.36
N LYS A 110 5.06 3.30 17.30
CA LYS A 110 4.29 4.54 17.18
C LYS A 110 5.15 5.70 17.68
N LYS A 111 5.89 6.30 16.77
CA LYS A 111 6.72 7.49 16.99
C LYS A 111 6.20 8.64 16.15
N LYS A 112 6.60 9.84 16.44
CA LYS A 112 6.28 11.03 15.65
C LYS A 112 6.84 10.89 14.23
N ILE A 113 5.97 11.03 13.23
CA ILE A 113 6.31 10.92 11.83
C ILE A 113 6.54 12.32 11.28
N ARG A 114 7.78 12.60 10.93
CA ARG A 114 8.14 13.85 10.28
C ARG A 114 7.69 13.89 8.82
N LYS A 115 7.85 12.75 8.11
CA LYS A 115 7.65 12.70 6.66
C LYS A 115 7.21 11.32 6.20
N ILE A 116 6.32 11.27 5.22
CA ILE A 116 6.04 10.07 4.42
C ILE A 116 6.38 10.32 2.95
N TYR A 117 6.72 9.25 2.23
CA TYR A 117 7.00 9.31 0.80
C TYR A 117 6.60 8.00 0.11
N SER A 118 6.10 8.10 -1.11
CA SER A 118 5.60 6.91 -1.81
C SER A 118 6.72 6.02 -2.33
N ILE A 119 6.71 4.76 -1.90
CA ILE A 119 7.52 3.66 -2.46
C ILE A 119 6.86 3.14 -3.74
N THR A 120 5.54 2.99 -3.74
CA THR A 120 4.75 2.69 -4.94
C THR A 120 3.86 3.89 -5.28
N PRO A 121 3.46 4.09 -6.55
CA PRO A 121 2.68 5.25 -6.93
C PRO A 121 1.36 5.35 -6.17
N VAL A 122 0.98 6.58 -5.84
CA VAL A 122 -0.33 6.90 -5.27
C VAL A 122 -1.31 7.14 -6.39
N ILE A 123 -2.48 6.53 -6.30
CA ILE A 123 -3.58 6.69 -7.27
C ILE A 123 -4.76 7.35 -6.56
N ILE A 124 -5.31 8.35 -7.23
CA ILE A 124 -6.64 8.91 -6.96
C ILE A 124 -7.45 8.68 -8.23
N LYS A 125 -8.51 7.89 -8.11
CA LYS A 125 -9.42 7.63 -9.23
C LYS A 125 -10.26 8.85 -9.53
N ASN A 126 -10.43 9.12 -10.82
CA ASN A 126 -11.32 10.11 -11.34
C ASN A 126 -12.01 9.54 -12.58
N ASP A 127 -13.29 9.76 -12.73
CA ASP A 127 -14.09 9.29 -13.88
C ASP A 127 -13.64 9.90 -15.21
N GLN A 128 -13.03 11.09 -15.15
CA GLN A 128 -12.46 11.79 -16.30
C GLN A 128 -11.03 11.35 -16.66
N GLY A 129 -10.39 10.47 -15.86
CA GLY A 129 -9.05 9.96 -16.11
C GLY A 129 -7.99 10.45 -15.13
N TYR A 130 -6.77 10.69 -15.63
CA TYR A 130 -5.66 11.14 -14.80
C TYR A 130 -5.84 12.60 -14.38
N TRP A 131 -5.61 12.89 -13.11
CA TRP A 131 -5.97 14.16 -12.47
C TRP A 131 -5.29 15.40 -13.07
N ARG A 132 -4.04 15.31 -13.55
CA ARG A 132 -3.35 16.48 -14.14
C ARG A 132 -4.05 16.94 -15.42
N GLY A 133 -4.34 18.23 -15.47
CA GLY A 133 -5.13 18.83 -16.55
C GLY A 133 -6.66 18.75 -16.35
N ILE A 134 -7.12 18.15 -15.23
CA ILE A 134 -8.54 18.01 -14.89
C ILE A 134 -8.82 18.71 -13.55
N MET A 135 -7.88 18.66 -12.60
CA MET A 135 -8.01 19.30 -11.28
C MET A 135 -6.71 19.97 -10.86
N GLU A 136 -6.80 20.93 -9.96
CA GLU A 136 -5.66 21.60 -9.36
C GLU A 136 -5.00 20.73 -8.28
N LYS A 137 -3.75 21.09 -7.93
CA LYS A 137 -2.96 20.38 -6.93
C LYS A 137 -3.67 20.36 -5.56
N GLU A 138 -4.28 21.46 -5.18
CA GLU A 138 -5.00 21.64 -3.91
C GLU A 138 -6.19 20.68 -3.80
N GLU A 139 -6.93 20.47 -4.89
CA GLU A 139 -8.02 19.50 -4.94
C GLU A 139 -7.48 18.06 -4.82
N TYR A 140 -6.37 17.74 -5.49
CA TYR A 140 -5.73 16.44 -5.33
C TYR A 140 -5.31 16.18 -3.88
N MET A 141 -4.69 17.17 -3.21
CA MET A 141 -4.32 17.10 -1.81
C MET A 141 -5.54 16.92 -0.89
N LYS A 142 -6.61 17.65 -1.15
CA LYS A 142 -7.89 17.50 -0.45
C LYS A 142 -8.45 16.08 -0.57
N ARG A 143 -8.46 15.51 -1.76
CA ARG A 143 -8.89 14.11 -1.97
C ARG A 143 -8.03 13.09 -1.22
N ILE A 144 -6.72 13.31 -1.12
CA ILE A 144 -5.84 12.48 -0.28
C ILE A 144 -6.24 12.60 1.18
N LYS A 145 -6.43 13.84 1.71
CA LYS A 145 -6.89 14.07 3.09
C LYS A 145 -8.21 13.37 3.37
N GLU A 146 -9.21 13.57 2.53
CA GLU A 146 -10.53 12.92 2.64
C GLU A 146 -10.44 11.39 2.62
N ASN A 147 -9.62 10.81 1.73
CA ASN A 147 -9.41 9.37 1.66
C ASN A 147 -8.80 8.82 2.95
N LEU A 148 -7.82 9.51 3.52
CA LEU A 148 -7.20 9.15 4.79
C LEU A 148 -8.18 9.21 5.96
N ILE A 149 -8.97 10.29 6.04
CA ILE A 149 -10.01 10.46 7.07
C ILE A 149 -11.10 9.40 6.93
N LYS A 150 -11.58 9.12 5.72
CA LYS A 150 -12.57 8.05 5.47
C LYS A 150 -12.06 6.68 5.93
N LYS A 151 -10.79 6.36 5.69
CA LYS A 151 -10.18 5.11 6.20
C LYS A 151 -10.16 5.09 7.73
N TYR A 152 -9.78 6.20 8.35
CA TYR A 152 -9.72 6.34 9.80
C TYR A 152 -11.11 6.19 10.42
N ASN A 153 -12.07 6.94 9.93
CA ASN A 153 -13.47 6.89 10.40
C ASN A 153 -14.07 5.48 10.22
N GLY A 154 -13.85 4.86 9.07
CA GLY A 154 -14.33 3.50 8.80
C GLY A 154 -13.73 2.44 9.72
N PHE A 155 -12.45 2.58 10.11
CA PHE A 155 -11.79 1.66 11.02
C PHE A 155 -12.25 1.84 12.47
N PHE A 156 -12.33 3.08 12.95
CA PHE A 156 -12.72 3.39 14.33
C PHE A 156 -14.24 3.49 14.52
N LYS A 157 -15.03 3.44 13.44
CA LYS A 157 -16.48 3.67 13.43
C LYS A 157 -16.84 4.98 14.11
N THR A 158 -16.18 6.05 13.72
CA THR A 158 -16.32 7.41 14.22
C THR A 158 -16.42 8.41 13.06
N GLU A 159 -16.83 9.61 13.35
CA GLU A 159 -16.73 10.76 12.46
C GLU A 159 -15.93 11.84 13.21
N ILE A 160 -14.69 12.07 12.78
CA ILE A 160 -13.84 13.10 13.38
C ILE A 160 -14.13 14.44 12.73
N ASN A 161 -13.98 15.53 13.50
CA ASN A 161 -13.95 16.88 12.93
C ASN A 161 -12.76 16.98 11.96
N GLU A 162 -12.99 17.52 10.77
CA GLU A 162 -12.00 17.65 9.70
C GLU A 162 -11.27 19.01 9.69
N GLU A 163 -11.56 19.90 10.67
CA GLU A 163 -10.97 21.23 10.82
C GLU A 163 -9.54 21.18 11.38
N PHE A 164 -8.67 20.41 10.75
CA PHE A 164 -7.23 20.37 11.06
C PHE A 164 -6.43 20.08 9.80
N GLU A 165 -5.16 20.49 9.82
CA GLU A 165 -4.25 20.17 8.74
C GLU A 165 -3.49 18.86 9.03
N ILE A 166 -3.33 18.03 7.98
CA ILE A 166 -2.51 16.82 8.02
C ILE A 166 -1.13 17.07 7.41
N PHE A 167 -1.08 17.91 6.37
CA PHE A 167 0.08 18.13 5.53
C PHE A 167 0.71 19.49 5.78
N LYS A 168 1.95 19.51 6.26
CA LYS A 168 2.77 20.70 6.37
C LYS A 168 3.33 21.12 5.01
N SER A 169 3.75 20.15 4.20
CA SER A 169 4.16 20.35 2.81
C SER A 169 3.80 19.14 1.96
N PHE A 170 3.59 19.35 0.66
CA PHE A 170 3.21 18.30 -0.29
C PHE A 170 3.94 18.51 -1.61
N GLU A 171 4.71 17.51 -2.03
CA GLU A 171 5.50 17.55 -3.25
C GLU A 171 5.23 16.34 -4.14
N PHE A 172 5.09 16.56 -5.45
CA PHE A 172 5.17 15.51 -6.45
C PHE A 172 6.63 15.25 -6.81
N LYS A 173 7.02 13.96 -6.89
CA LYS A 173 8.39 13.55 -7.20
C LYS A 173 8.57 13.07 -8.64
N ASN A 174 7.54 13.14 -9.46
CA ASN A 174 7.56 12.83 -10.88
C ASN A 174 6.79 13.91 -11.68
N ASN A 175 7.29 14.19 -12.88
CA ASN A 175 6.63 15.10 -13.81
C ASN A 175 5.68 14.35 -14.78
N LYS A 176 6.00 13.09 -15.11
CA LYS A 176 5.17 12.23 -15.95
C LYS A 176 4.47 11.17 -15.09
N PRO A 177 3.21 10.83 -15.35
CA PRO A 177 2.51 9.80 -14.60
C PRO A 177 3.21 8.45 -14.69
N ILE A 178 3.11 7.66 -13.62
CA ILE A 178 3.60 6.30 -13.58
C ILE A 178 2.43 5.37 -13.86
N SER A 179 2.55 4.62 -14.96
CA SER A 179 1.52 3.69 -15.39
C SER A 179 1.60 2.36 -14.64
N ASN A 180 0.45 1.88 -14.19
CA ASN A 180 0.29 0.56 -13.60
C ASN A 180 -0.84 -0.17 -14.32
N ASN A 181 -0.56 -1.36 -14.84
CA ASN A 181 -1.55 -2.13 -15.56
C ASN A 181 -2.51 -2.85 -14.59
N TYR A 182 -3.80 -2.65 -14.76
CA TYR A 182 -4.84 -3.31 -14.00
C TYR A 182 -6.00 -3.73 -14.90
N LYS A 183 -6.23 -5.05 -15.07
CA LYS A 183 -7.30 -5.62 -15.91
C LYS A 183 -7.34 -5.03 -17.32
N GLY A 184 -6.17 -4.89 -17.96
CA GLY A 184 -6.06 -4.33 -19.31
C GLY A 184 -6.18 -2.80 -19.39
N LYS A 185 -6.41 -2.10 -18.26
CA LYS A 185 -6.45 -0.64 -18.20
C LYS A 185 -5.17 -0.11 -17.54
N SER A 186 -4.68 1.02 -18.02
CA SER A 186 -3.57 1.73 -17.41
C SER A 186 -4.08 2.65 -16.31
N LEU A 187 -3.71 2.37 -15.06
CA LEU A 187 -3.92 3.26 -13.93
C LEU A 187 -2.71 4.17 -13.78
N LEU A 188 -2.93 5.46 -13.85
CA LEU A 188 -1.89 6.48 -13.76
C LEU A 188 -1.82 7.03 -12.33
N GLY A 189 -0.61 7.06 -11.77
CA GLY A 189 -0.36 7.53 -10.41
C GLY A 189 0.89 8.36 -10.30
N ASP A 190 1.10 8.93 -9.12
CA ASP A 190 2.23 9.81 -8.82
C ASP A 190 3.03 9.34 -7.63
N LYS A 191 4.33 9.67 -7.66
CA LYS A 191 5.19 9.65 -6.48
C LYS A 191 5.03 10.96 -5.74
N ILE A 192 4.72 10.86 -4.45
CA ILE A 192 4.54 12.01 -3.57
C ILE A 192 5.44 11.94 -2.36
N SER A 193 5.70 13.09 -1.78
CA SER A 193 6.46 13.26 -0.55
C SER A 193 5.77 14.32 0.29
N ILE A 194 5.45 14.02 1.53
CA ILE A 194 4.59 14.82 2.40
C ILE A 194 5.28 14.99 3.75
N GLU A 195 5.48 16.22 4.18
CA GLU A 195 5.80 16.53 5.57
C GLU A 195 4.51 16.65 6.37
N ILE A 196 4.53 16.11 7.59
CA ILE A 196 3.33 15.89 8.40
C ILE A 196 3.25 16.91 9.49
N GLU A 197 2.05 17.41 9.73
CA GLU A 197 1.73 18.31 10.84
C GLU A 197 1.89 17.62 12.20
N ASP A 198 2.14 18.42 13.22
CA ASP A 198 2.53 17.97 14.56
C ASP A 198 1.33 17.70 15.48
N ASN A 199 0.11 17.92 14.99
CA ASN A 199 -1.08 17.65 15.77
C ASN A 199 -1.41 16.15 15.90
N VAL A 200 -2.07 15.78 16.99
CA VAL A 200 -2.34 14.37 17.33
C VAL A 200 -3.16 13.66 16.27
N GLN A 201 -4.17 14.31 15.68
CA GLN A 201 -5.04 13.73 14.67
C GLN A 201 -4.25 13.41 13.40
N ALA A 202 -3.42 14.34 12.91
CA ALA A 202 -2.56 14.12 11.75
C ALA A 202 -1.62 12.94 11.97
N GLN A 203 -0.95 12.89 13.14
CA GLN A 203 -0.02 11.83 13.48
C GLN A 203 -0.70 10.46 13.58
N ASP A 204 -1.90 10.38 14.14
CA ASP A 204 -2.65 9.13 14.25
C ASP A 204 -3.14 8.62 12.90
N ILE A 205 -3.65 9.50 12.04
CA ILE A 205 -4.10 9.18 10.69
C ILE A 205 -2.93 8.72 9.83
N ILE A 206 -1.81 9.44 9.88
CA ILE A 206 -0.62 9.10 9.10
C ILE A 206 0.03 7.80 9.58
N TYR A 207 0.10 7.56 10.90
CA TYR A 207 0.56 6.27 11.40
C TYR A 207 -0.34 5.12 10.89
N MET A 208 -1.66 5.30 10.90
CA MET A 208 -2.59 4.32 10.31
C MET A 208 -2.33 4.12 8.83
N SER A 209 -2.06 5.18 8.08
CA SER A 209 -1.82 5.10 6.64
C SER A 209 -0.60 4.27 6.25
N LEU A 210 0.38 4.11 7.14
CA LEU A 210 1.49 3.17 6.91
C LEU A 210 0.97 1.75 6.72
N GLY A 211 -0.05 1.35 7.49
CA GLY A 211 -0.65 0.01 7.40
C GLY A 211 -1.74 -0.15 6.36
N THR A 212 -2.36 0.95 5.91
CA THR A 212 -3.49 0.91 4.96
C THR A 212 -3.14 1.44 3.57
N GLY A 213 -2.00 2.11 3.44
CA GLY A 213 -1.62 2.84 2.23
C GLY A 213 -2.33 4.20 2.08
N VAL A 214 -1.79 5.04 1.21
CA VAL A 214 -2.32 6.36 0.84
C VAL A 214 -3.00 6.29 -0.51
N GLY A 215 -4.11 7.01 -0.68
CA GLY A 215 -4.93 6.97 -1.89
C GLY A 215 -5.66 5.63 -2.05
N GLU A 216 -5.84 5.23 -3.28
CA GLU A 216 -6.66 4.07 -3.65
C GLU A 216 -5.82 2.89 -4.16
N MET A 217 -6.48 1.73 -4.36
CA MET A 217 -5.86 0.51 -4.89
C MET A 217 -4.70 -0.05 -4.03
N ASN A 218 -4.71 0.21 -2.72
CA ASN A 218 -3.62 -0.18 -1.82
C ASN A 218 -3.45 -1.71 -1.73
N ALA A 219 -4.54 -2.46 -1.71
CA ALA A 219 -4.51 -3.92 -1.77
C ALA A 219 -4.02 -4.49 -3.13
N ARG A 220 -3.70 -3.62 -4.09
CA ARG A 220 -3.05 -3.94 -5.37
C ARG A 220 -1.59 -3.48 -5.40
N GLY A 221 -1.03 -3.10 -4.25
CA GLY A 221 0.35 -2.67 -4.11
C GLY A 221 0.61 -1.21 -4.50
N LEU A 222 -0.43 -0.36 -4.55
CA LEU A 222 -0.30 1.05 -4.86
C LEU A 222 -0.45 1.89 -3.59
N GLY A 223 0.21 3.06 -3.56
CA GLY A 223 0.19 3.94 -2.40
C GLY A 223 0.89 3.39 -1.15
N PHE A 224 1.84 2.45 -1.30
CA PHE A 224 2.68 2.01 -0.19
C PHE A 224 3.69 3.10 0.15
N MET A 225 3.75 3.49 1.43
CA MET A 225 4.55 4.62 1.89
C MET A 225 5.78 4.17 2.68
N GLY A 226 6.92 4.79 2.39
CA GLY A 226 8.04 4.89 3.30
C GLY A 226 7.86 6.07 4.26
N TYR A 227 8.61 6.09 5.34
CA TYR A 227 8.47 7.11 6.39
C TYR A 227 9.82 7.52 6.98
N ARG A 228 9.83 8.68 7.61
CA ARG A 228 10.94 9.15 8.47
C ARG A 228 10.35 9.61 9.79
N TRP A 229 10.90 9.06 10.87
CA TRP A 229 10.63 9.52 12.21
C TRP A 229 11.33 10.85 12.47
N GLU A 230 10.84 11.58 13.46
CA GLU A 230 11.55 12.70 14.03
C GLU A 230 12.70 12.23 14.90
#